data_b976baa840e8973bb121577ec4d2aece
#
_entry.id   b976baa840e8973bb121577ec4d2aece
#
_cell.length_a   1.000
_cell.length_b   1.000
_cell.length_c   1.000
_cell.angle_alpha   90.00
_cell.angle_beta   90.00
_cell.angle_gamma   90.00
#
_symmetry.space_group_name_H-M   'P 1'
#
loop_
_entity.id
_entity.type
_entity.pdbx_description
1 polymer ?
#
loop_
_entity_poly.entity_id
_entity_poly.type
_entity_poly.pdbx_seq_one_letter_code
_entity_poly.pdbx_strand_id
1 'polypeptide(L)'
;MTFQHDNIASNDLELLVSRSVSVILKSEDATDFMRWFDQYSEDVAPIFFKQFQSSPDGLRSFKSFFARFIWNRTALPSNNFRPRTLPKPERNSTCPCGSGKKYKHCCLAMEPSQDEFPNISMLPFVLDTLSAKQLTALPFEYLSAEELEHVARQWMLQSRVQDAVKLLEGLFANFNKLDERAEPAFDCLLDCYDILGNPLKKKKLLKRGSSANNKYIRAAALQRRCCILADRNEYAEAWSLFQELQRLIPNDPSLSHLEITLLVNQGEKQRATERARFWVARLSKVKDFDQGPLIEYLRTVSQGDISSAMTGIAKNLSPEINLLVSLIEQLPEPACHYMLKPKNGSAGPMEPDKKLLSLAAQWETQGEYSETMADDIEWLGHNPLAWQCFDILDDWLATVEGERVSHGFEEVLLLPVLRHAEALLRLTLKCYQADGMKLEWAWHENRPAMRLLERLVGMLRLTKNFPEAVRVAEWMVLTLNPNDNQGLRSNLIHDYLRLGKINEALVLSRIYQDDIADMSYGTALALFMDNQLQAAQRSLAIARKRYPEVSKMLLAVKPKQPRLRNGMVQVGGRDEAWYYFKDNFDIWKQSGALEWLKQSFAKK
;
A
#
# COMPACT_ATOMS: atom_id res chain seq x y z
N MET A 1 13.44 -31.63 -0.97
CA MET A 1 13.02 -32.51 0.14
C MET A 1 13.33 -31.95 1.54
N THR A 2 14.24 -31.02 1.72
CA THR A 2 14.58 -30.36 2.99
C THR A 2 13.48 -29.39 3.48
N PHE A 3 12.90 -28.58 2.63
CA PHE A 3 11.88 -27.59 3.00
C PHE A 3 10.56 -28.14 3.56
N GLN A 4 10.14 -29.35 3.17
CA GLN A 4 8.93 -29.96 3.74
C GLN A 4 9.17 -30.55 5.15
N HIS A 5 10.37 -31.00 5.46
CA HIS A 5 10.69 -31.53 6.82
C HIS A 5 10.77 -30.41 7.86
N ASP A 6 11.27 -29.24 7.51
CA ASP A 6 11.37 -28.10 8.43
C ASP A 6 9.99 -27.55 8.79
N ASN A 7 9.05 -27.48 7.84
CA ASN A 7 7.67 -27.05 8.10
C ASN A 7 6.89 -28.03 8.99
N ILE A 8 7.07 -29.34 8.82
CA ILE A 8 6.34 -30.34 9.61
C ILE A 8 6.85 -30.36 11.07
N ALA A 9 8.16 -30.27 11.27
CA ALA A 9 8.74 -30.18 12.61
C ALA A 9 8.35 -28.87 13.34
N SER A 10 8.18 -27.78 12.59
CA SER A 10 7.68 -26.50 13.12
C SER A 10 6.22 -26.61 13.58
N ASN A 11 5.35 -27.25 12.81
CA ASN A 11 3.95 -27.47 13.18
C ASN A 11 3.82 -28.38 14.42
N ASP A 12 4.65 -29.42 14.54
CA ASP A 12 4.70 -30.28 15.72
C ASP A 12 5.09 -29.48 16.97
N LEU A 13 6.08 -28.60 16.84
CA LEU A 13 6.52 -27.75 17.95
C LEU A 13 5.42 -26.79 18.41
N GLU A 14 4.75 -26.15 17.46
CA GLU A 14 3.64 -25.25 17.74
C GLU A 14 2.49 -25.98 18.44
N LEU A 15 2.14 -27.18 17.98
CA LEU A 15 1.13 -28.04 18.62
C LEU A 15 1.54 -28.42 20.04
N LEU A 16 2.82 -28.78 20.28
CA LEU A 16 3.34 -29.09 21.60
C LEU A 16 3.22 -27.90 22.55
N VAL A 17 3.62 -26.72 22.10
CA VAL A 17 3.54 -25.50 22.92
C VAL A 17 2.08 -25.16 23.23
N SER A 18 1.20 -25.16 22.22
CA SER A 18 -0.23 -24.90 22.40
C SER A 18 -0.89 -25.86 23.42
N ARG A 19 -0.62 -27.16 23.29
CA ARG A 19 -1.11 -28.17 24.23
C ARG A 19 -0.53 -27.99 25.64
N SER A 20 0.77 -27.70 25.73
CA SER A 20 1.45 -27.42 27.00
C SER A 20 0.82 -26.25 27.73
N VAL A 21 0.61 -25.13 27.03
CA VAL A 21 -0.05 -23.94 27.59
C VAL A 21 -1.48 -24.27 28.02
N SER A 22 -2.23 -25.04 27.24
CA SER A 22 -3.60 -25.45 27.60
C SER A 22 -3.61 -26.30 28.88
N VAL A 23 -2.63 -27.16 29.08
CA VAL A 23 -2.51 -27.98 30.31
C VAL A 23 -2.13 -27.11 31.50
N ILE A 24 -1.16 -26.20 31.32
CA ILE A 24 -0.73 -25.26 32.38
C ILE A 24 -1.93 -24.43 32.86
N LEU A 25 -2.72 -23.86 31.93
CA LEU A 25 -3.85 -23.00 32.28
C LEU A 25 -5.02 -23.71 32.97
N LYS A 26 -5.11 -25.05 32.87
CA LYS A 26 -6.15 -25.83 33.54
C LYS A 26 -5.92 -25.97 35.06
N SER A 27 -4.68 -26.19 35.48
CA SER A 27 -4.36 -26.43 36.91
C SER A 27 -3.53 -25.29 37.51
N GLU A 28 -2.77 -24.59 36.71
CA GLU A 28 -1.72 -23.64 37.10
C GLU A 28 -0.75 -24.27 38.15
N ASP A 29 -0.57 -25.59 38.08
CA ASP A 29 0.34 -26.37 38.95
C ASP A 29 1.52 -26.90 38.13
N ALA A 30 2.72 -26.54 38.56
CA ALA A 30 3.95 -26.92 37.89
C ALA A 30 4.19 -28.42 37.90
N THR A 31 3.85 -29.12 39.03
CA THR A 31 4.09 -30.55 39.19
C THR A 31 3.20 -31.37 38.26
N ASP A 32 1.94 -30.97 38.15
CA ASP A 32 0.99 -31.61 37.23
C ASP A 32 1.40 -31.42 35.78
N PHE A 33 1.84 -30.21 35.42
CA PHE A 33 2.33 -29.94 34.07
C PHE A 33 3.60 -30.74 33.73
N MET A 34 4.60 -30.77 34.63
CA MET A 34 5.84 -31.54 34.40
C MET A 34 5.56 -33.01 34.20
N ARG A 35 4.63 -33.60 35.00
CA ARG A 35 4.20 -35.01 34.88
C ARG A 35 3.53 -35.24 33.51
N TRP A 36 2.61 -34.38 33.12
CA TRP A 36 1.94 -34.46 31.82
C TRP A 36 2.95 -34.36 30.67
N PHE A 37 3.87 -33.40 30.73
CA PHE A 37 4.86 -33.19 29.69
C PHE A 37 5.80 -34.40 29.54
N ASP A 38 6.26 -34.97 30.62
CA ASP A 38 7.10 -36.16 30.59
C ASP A 38 6.37 -37.35 29.95
N GLN A 39 5.09 -37.52 30.27
CA GLN A 39 4.28 -38.65 29.81
C GLN A 39 3.82 -38.52 28.35
N TYR A 40 3.39 -37.35 27.91
CA TYR A 40 2.64 -37.19 26.66
C TYR A 40 3.33 -36.33 25.58
N SER A 41 4.44 -35.67 25.88
CA SER A 41 5.04 -34.73 24.93
C SER A 41 5.52 -35.39 23.63
N GLU A 42 6.03 -36.60 23.68
CA GLU A 42 6.48 -37.36 22.51
C GLU A 42 5.31 -37.81 21.62
N ASP A 43 4.16 -38.13 22.21
CA ASP A 43 2.95 -38.49 21.47
C ASP A 43 2.34 -37.25 20.77
N VAL A 44 2.48 -36.07 21.38
CA VAL A 44 1.97 -34.81 20.84
C VAL A 44 2.84 -34.29 19.70
N ALA A 45 4.16 -34.48 19.78
CA ALA A 45 5.10 -33.94 18.78
C ALA A 45 6.18 -34.98 18.39
N PRO A 46 5.78 -36.09 17.78
CA PRO A 46 6.68 -37.20 17.50
C PRO A 46 7.82 -36.84 16.54
N ILE A 47 7.55 -35.98 15.53
CA ILE A 47 8.55 -35.59 14.55
C ILE A 47 9.58 -34.65 15.18
N PHE A 48 9.13 -33.71 16.02
CA PHE A 48 10.00 -32.80 16.75
C PHE A 48 10.96 -33.55 17.66
N PHE A 49 10.47 -34.54 18.43
CA PHE A 49 11.32 -35.30 19.34
C PHE A 49 12.23 -36.34 18.67
N LYS A 50 11.92 -36.78 17.45
CA LYS A 50 12.73 -37.72 16.68
C LYS A 50 14.19 -37.30 16.54
N GLN A 51 14.43 -36.00 16.41
CA GLN A 51 15.80 -35.44 16.29
C GLN A 51 16.65 -35.58 17.57
N PHE A 52 16.03 -35.81 18.72
CA PHE A 52 16.72 -35.98 20.02
C PHE A 52 16.84 -37.44 20.48
N GLN A 53 16.35 -38.41 19.72
CA GLN A 53 16.30 -39.82 20.08
C GLN A 53 17.66 -40.55 20.05
N SER A 54 18.73 -39.90 19.56
CA SER A 54 20.08 -40.48 19.48
C SER A 54 20.69 -40.83 20.84
N SER A 55 20.16 -40.28 21.95
CA SER A 55 20.59 -40.59 23.31
C SER A 55 19.40 -40.53 24.28
N PRO A 56 19.04 -41.65 24.94
CA PRO A 56 17.94 -41.66 25.94
C PRO A 56 18.14 -40.68 27.08
N ASP A 57 19.36 -40.49 27.57
CA ASP A 57 19.69 -39.50 28.60
C ASP A 57 19.57 -38.08 28.05
N GLY A 58 19.93 -37.87 26.78
CA GLY A 58 19.77 -36.57 26.06
C GLY A 58 18.31 -36.18 25.92
N LEU A 59 17.46 -37.10 25.45
CA LEU A 59 16.02 -36.85 25.28
C LEU A 59 15.35 -36.51 26.63
N ARG A 60 15.65 -37.27 27.70
CA ARG A 60 15.12 -37.02 29.04
C ARG A 60 15.54 -35.63 29.57
N SER A 61 16.81 -35.28 29.39
CA SER A 61 17.33 -33.97 29.80
C SER A 61 16.67 -32.84 29.01
N PHE A 62 16.50 -33.02 27.70
CA PHE A 62 15.83 -32.03 26.84
C PHE A 62 14.37 -31.86 27.26
N LYS A 63 13.61 -32.92 27.46
CA LYS A 63 12.21 -32.85 27.93
C LYS A 63 12.09 -32.05 29.24
N SER A 64 12.95 -32.37 30.23
CA SER A 64 12.96 -31.66 31.51
C SER A 64 13.30 -30.17 31.37
N PHE A 65 14.28 -29.84 30.52
CA PHE A 65 14.63 -28.44 30.18
C PHE A 65 13.47 -27.75 29.49
N PHE A 66 12.91 -28.33 28.42
CA PHE A 66 11.92 -27.68 27.57
C PHE A 66 10.57 -27.49 28.30
N ALA A 67 10.16 -28.43 29.14
CA ALA A 67 9.01 -28.25 30.03
C ALA A 67 9.19 -27.05 30.97
N ARG A 68 10.36 -26.92 31.61
CA ARG A 68 10.66 -25.75 32.46
C ARG A 68 10.72 -24.44 31.65
N PHE A 69 11.24 -24.49 30.43
CA PHE A 69 11.29 -23.36 29.51
C PHE A 69 9.88 -22.85 29.21
N ILE A 70 8.94 -23.75 28.84
CA ILE A 70 7.54 -23.38 28.56
C ILE A 70 6.88 -22.84 29.83
N TRP A 71 6.98 -23.55 30.95
CA TRP A 71 6.40 -23.12 32.23
C TRP A 71 6.85 -21.71 32.64
N ASN A 72 8.16 -21.49 32.63
CA ASN A 72 8.76 -20.22 33.08
C ASN A 72 8.43 -19.01 32.18
N ARG A 73 7.85 -19.26 31.01
CA ARG A 73 7.43 -18.22 30.05
C ARG A 73 5.91 -18.13 29.87
N THR A 74 5.16 -19.09 30.46
CA THR A 74 3.70 -19.06 30.35
C THR A 74 3.12 -18.04 31.32
N ALA A 75 2.39 -17.07 30.75
CA ALA A 75 1.65 -16.05 31.47
C ALA A 75 0.43 -16.68 32.18
N LEU A 76 0.37 -16.62 33.51
CA LEU A 76 -0.69 -17.25 34.31
C LEU A 76 -1.77 -16.23 34.68
N PRO A 77 -3.05 -16.46 34.34
CA PRO A 77 -4.15 -15.54 34.69
C PRO A 77 -4.24 -15.24 36.19
N SER A 78 -4.03 -16.26 37.06
CA SER A 78 -4.03 -16.07 38.51
C SER A 78 -2.86 -15.25 39.06
N ASN A 79 -1.84 -14.98 38.22
CA ASN A 79 -0.67 -14.17 38.56
C ASN A 79 -0.61 -12.85 37.72
N ASN A 80 -1.76 -12.29 37.39
CA ASN A 80 -1.88 -11.09 36.56
C ASN A 80 -1.14 -11.23 35.22
N PHE A 81 -1.26 -12.38 34.57
CA PHE A 81 -0.58 -12.72 33.32
C PHE A 81 0.95 -12.61 33.38
N ARG A 82 1.53 -12.84 34.56
CA ARG A 82 2.99 -12.98 34.75
C ARG A 82 3.35 -14.45 34.94
N PRO A 83 4.49 -14.90 34.42
CA PRO A 83 4.97 -16.23 34.68
C PRO A 83 5.30 -16.44 36.18
N ARG A 84 5.11 -17.66 36.66
CA ARG A 84 5.68 -18.12 37.95
C ARG A 84 6.92 -18.94 37.65
N THR A 85 8.11 -18.35 37.77
CA THR A 85 9.35 -19.03 37.44
C THR A 85 9.73 -20.05 38.48
N LEU A 86 10.04 -21.26 38.02
CA LEU A 86 10.64 -22.27 38.88
C LEU A 86 12.12 -21.95 39.17
N PRO A 87 12.57 -22.02 40.41
CA PRO A 87 13.97 -21.77 40.74
C PRO A 87 14.89 -22.77 40.03
N LYS A 88 16.10 -22.31 39.66
CA LYS A 88 17.11 -23.22 39.09
C LYS A 88 17.48 -24.29 40.14
N PRO A 89 17.55 -25.59 39.76
CA PRO A 89 17.93 -26.63 40.68
C PRO A 89 19.33 -26.41 41.27
N GLU A 90 19.52 -26.73 42.53
CA GLU A 90 20.84 -26.67 43.16
C GLU A 90 21.78 -27.70 42.54
N ARG A 91 23.05 -27.34 42.34
CA ARG A 91 24.05 -28.21 41.69
C ARG A 91 24.15 -29.62 42.29
N ASN A 92 23.96 -29.74 43.61
CA ASN A 92 24.10 -30.99 44.34
C ASN A 92 22.76 -31.70 44.60
N SER A 93 21.61 -31.10 44.27
CA SER A 93 20.29 -31.74 44.42
C SER A 93 20.10 -32.88 43.41
N THR A 94 19.12 -33.73 43.65
CA THR A 94 18.68 -34.75 42.69
C THR A 94 18.17 -34.07 41.42
N CYS A 95 18.57 -34.58 40.25
CA CYS A 95 18.21 -33.99 38.98
C CYS A 95 16.69 -34.09 38.75
N PRO A 96 16.03 -32.99 38.33
CA PRO A 96 14.57 -32.97 38.07
C PRO A 96 14.16 -33.88 36.90
N CYS A 97 15.08 -34.34 36.05
CA CYS A 97 14.78 -35.27 34.96
C CYS A 97 14.47 -36.71 35.42
N GLY A 98 14.48 -36.98 36.71
CA GLY A 98 14.19 -38.31 37.23
C GLY A 98 15.33 -39.36 37.10
N SER A 99 16.53 -38.97 36.65
CA SER A 99 17.66 -39.88 36.44
C SER A 99 18.27 -40.45 37.75
N GLY A 100 17.90 -39.91 38.90
CA GLY A 100 18.53 -40.23 40.20
C GLY A 100 19.95 -39.64 40.38
N LYS A 101 20.58 -39.08 39.35
CA LYS A 101 21.90 -38.44 39.38
C LYS A 101 21.81 -37.04 40.02
N LYS A 102 22.92 -36.49 40.52
CA LYS A 102 22.99 -35.08 40.93
C LYS A 102 22.89 -34.17 39.69
N TYR A 103 22.19 -33.05 39.83
CA TYR A 103 21.95 -32.10 38.73
C TYR A 103 23.25 -31.71 37.99
N LYS A 104 24.36 -31.43 38.72
CA LYS A 104 25.65 -31.09 38.12
C LYS A 104 26.27 -32.19 37.23
N HIS A 105 25.90 -33.46 37.47
CA HIS A 105 26.38 -34.61 36.71
C HIS A 105 25.32 -35.15 35.73
N CYS A 106 24.28 -34.38 35.46
CA CYS A 106 23.18 -34.71 34.57
C CYS A 106 22.79 -33.49 33.70
N CYS A 107 21.61 -32.95 33.87
CA CYS A 107 21.05 -31.90 33.01
C CYS A 107 21.86 -30.61 33.00
N LEU A 108 22.60 -30.24 34.07
CA LEU A 108 23.40 -29.01 34.08
C LEU A 108 24.46 -28.96 32.95
N ALA A 109 25.03 -30.11 32.57
CA ALA A 109 26.02 -30.24 31.52
C ALA A 109 25.39 -30.16 30.10
N MET A 110 24.07 -30.37 30.01
CA MET A 110 23.31 -30.45 28.76
C MET A 110 22.31 -29.27 28.61
N GLU A 111 22.25 -28.36 29.60
CA GLU A 111 21.43 -27.15 29.46
C GLU A 111 22.01 -26.30 28.34
N PRO A 112 21.21 -26.00 27.28
CA PRO A 112 21.61 -25.02 26.26
C PRO A 112 21.89 -23.68 26.92
N SER A 113 22.80 -22.89 26.34
CA SER A 113 22.98 -21.50 26.76
C SER A 113 21.67 -20.72 26.52
N GLN A 114 21.40 -19.70 27.31
CA GLN A 114 20.19 -18.88 27.13
C GLN A 114 20.16 -18.24 25.72
N ASP A 115 21.32 -18.05 25.09
CA ASP A 115 21.48 -17.46 23.77
C ASP A 115 21.13 -18.43 22.63
N GLU A 116 21.08 -19.74 22.90
CA GLU A 116 20.75 -20.76 21.90
C GLU A 116 19.25 -20.96 21.69
N PHE A 117 18.42 -20.46 22.60
CA PHE A 117 16.97 -20.50 22.44
C PHE A 117 16.40 -19.12 22.17
N PRO A 118 15.62 -18.97 21.09
CA PRO A 118 14.97 -17.70 20.79
C PRO A 118 14.06 -17.26 21.96
N ASN A 119 13.93 -15.96 22.13
CA ASN A 119 13.05 -15.39 23.15
C ASN A 119 11.58 -15.56 22.72
N ILE A 120 11.08 -16.80 22.78
CA ILE A 120 9.71 -17.16 22.39
C ILE A 120 8.77 -16.77 23.53
N SER A 121 7.83 -15.86 23.26
CA SER A 121 6.73 -15.57 24.18
C SER A 121 5.65 -16.64 24.09
N MET A 122 5.14 -17.08 25.26
CA MET A 122 3.99 -17.99 25.34
C MET A 122 2.65 -17.23 25.38
N LEU A 123 2.69 -15.89 25.40
CA LEU A 123 1.50 -15.06 25.51
C LEU A 123 0.50 -15.28 24.34
N PRO A 124 0.90 -15.45 23.08
CA PRO A 124 -0.03 -15.74 21.98
C PRO A 124 -0.90 -16.96 22.28
N PHE A 125 -0.28 -18.06 22.71
CA PHE A 125 -0.98 -19.32 23.04
C PHE A 125 -1.91 -19.19 24.25
N VAL A 126 -1.55 -18.34 25.22
CA VAL A 126 -2.42 -18.03 26.36
C VAL A 126 -3.65 -17.24 25.90
N LEU A 127 -3.44 -16.20 25.11
CA LEU A 127 -4.52 -15.33 24.62
C LEU A 127 -5.48 -16.08 23.69
N ASP A 128 -5.00 -17.05 22.92
CA ASP A 128 -5.83 -17.90 22.06
C ASP A 128 -6.82 -18.79 22.83
N THR A 129 -6.56 -19.05 24.10
CA THR A 129 -7.48 -19.83 24.96
C THR A 129 -8.59 -18.95 25.56
N LEU A 130 -8.47 -17.63 25.48
CA LEU A 130 -9.37 -16.70 26.15
C LEU A 130 -10.62 -16.40 25.30
N SER A 131 -11.75 -16.30 25.98
CA SER A 131 -12.98 -15.79 25.36
C SER A 131 -12.89 -14.28 25.09
N ALA A 132 -13.71 -13.78 24.17
CA ALA A 132 -13.78 -12.35 23.84
C ALA A 132 -14.02 -11.45 25.07
N LYS A 133 -14.77 -11.94 26.06
CA LYS A 133 -15.01 -11.23 27.34
C LYS A 133 -13.74 -11.15 28.19
N GLN A 134 -12.97 -12.22 28.23
CA GLN A 134 -11.70 -12.27 28.97
C GLN A 134 -10.64 -11.39 28.33
N LEU A 135 -10.57 -11.34 26.98
CA LEU A 135 -9.67 -10.45 26.25
C LEU A 135 -9.89 -8.98 26.59
N THR A 136 -11.14 -8.54 26.73
CA THR A 136 -11.45 -7.14 27.09
C THR A 136 -11.19 -6.82 28.57
N ALA A 137 -11.07 -7.85 29.43
CA ALA A 137 -10.85 -7.72 30.86
C ALA A 137 -9.38 -7.97 31.29
N LEU A 138 -8.45 -8.03 30.31
CA LEU A 138 -7.04 -8.23 30.57
C LEU A 138 -6.45 -7.09 31.44
N PRO A 139 -5.52 -7.41 32.34
CA PRO A 139 -4.81 -6.42 33.14
C PRO A 139 -3.69 -5.78 32.31
N PHE A 140 -4.05 -4.93 31.34
CA PHE A 140 -3.14 -4.32 30.35
C PHE A 140 -1.94 -3.58 30.98
N GLU A 141 -2.02 -3.21 32.23
CA GLU A 141 -0.91 -2.57 32.95
C GLU A 141 0.26 -3.52 33.27
N TYR A 142 0.05 -4.83 33.17
CA TYR A 142 1.08 -5.86 33.40
C TYR A 142 1.55 -6.55 32.11
N LEU A 143 0.95 -6.19 30.96
CA LEU A 143 1.27 -6.78 29.67
C LEU A 143 2.12 -5.82 28.83
N SER A 144 3.09 -6.36 28.11
CA SER A 144 3.88 -5.57 27.17
C SER A 144 3.03 -5.15 25.95
N ALA A 145 3.04 -3.85 25.64
CA ALA A 145 2.38 -3.36 24.43
C ALA A 145 2.97 -3.97 23.14
N GLU A 146 4.29 -4.25 23.15
CA GLU A 146 5.00 -4.88 22.04
C GLU A 146 4.55 -6.34 21.85
N GLU A 147 4.40 -7.10 22.95
CA GLU A 147 3.88 -8.48 22.85
C GLU A 147 2.43 -8.52 22.38
N LEU A 148 1.58 -7.59 22.86
CA LEU A 148 0.19 -7.48 22.42
C LEU A 148 0.09 -7.10 20.94
N GLU A 149 0.95 -6.22 20.47
CA GLU A 149 1.04 -5.86 19.06
C GLU A 149 1.45 -7.06 18.20
N HIS A 150 2.47 -7.80 18.62
CA HIS A 150 2.91 -9.01 17.93
C HIS A 150 1.76 -10.04 17.80
N VAL A 151 1.03 -10.29 18.89
CA VAL A 151 -0.15 -11.17 18.86
C VAL A 151 -1.23 -10.65 17.91
N ALA A 152 -1.51 -9.34 17.97
CA ALA A 152 -2.52 -8.73 17.09
C ALA A 152 -2.15 -8.88 15.61
N ARG A 153 -0.88 -8.68 15.23
CA ARG A 153 -0.39 -8.89 13.87
C ARG A 153 -0.52 -10.35 13.43
N GLN A 154 -0.15 -11.31 14.29
CA GLN A 154 -0.36 -12.72 13.99
C GLN A 154 -1.85 -13.05 13.73
N TRP A 155 -2.75 -12.51 14.56
CA TRP A 155 -4.19 -12.70 14.37
C TRP A 155 -4.72 -12.03 13.10
N MET A 156 -4.14 -10.90 12.69
CA MET A 156 -4.47 -10.27 11.39
C MET A 156 -4.10 -11.18 10.22
N LEU A 157 -2.90 -11.77 10.25
CA LEU A 157 -2.45 -12.74 9.23
C LEU A 157 -3.34 -14.00 9.18
N GLN A 158 -3.92 -14.40 10.32
CA GLN A 158 -4.87 -15.50 10.44
C GLN A 158 -6.34 -15.09 10.13
N SER A 159 -6.56 -13.91 9.55
CA SER A 159 -7.90 -13.35 9.28
C SER A 159 -8.76 -13.11 10.54
N ARG A 160 -8.17 -13.08 11.74
CA ARG A 160 -8.83 -12.84 13.03
C ARG A 160 -8.77 -11.35 13.43
N VAL A 161 -9.01 -10.45 12.49
CA VAL A 161 -8.86 -8.99 12.69
C VAL A 161 -9.77 -8.46 13.81
N GLN A 162 -10.98 -9.04 13.98
CA GLN A 162 -11.90 -8.61 15.05
C GLN A 162 -11.37 -8.92 16.46
N ASP A 163 -10.63 -10.01 16.64
CA ASP A 163 -10.02 -10.34 17.94
C ASP A 163 -8.82 -9.42 18.22
N ALA A 164 -8.01 -9.13 17.19
CA ALA A 164 -6.95 -8.13 17.28
C ALA A 164 -7.48 -6.75 17.70
N VAL A 165 -8.61 -6.32 17.14
CA VAL A 165 -9.28 -5.06 17.56
C VAL A 165 -9.67 -5.09 19.03
N LYS A 166 -10.31 -6.18 19.52
CA LYS A 166 -10.71 -6.27 20.94
C LYS A 166 -9.51 -6.19 21.89
N LEU A 167 -8.43 -6.87 21.53
CA LEU A 167 -7.19 -6.87 22.29
C LEU A 167 -6.60 -5.47 22.37
N LEU A 168 -6.40 -4.81 21.22
CA LEU A 168 -5.77 -3.50 21.17
C LEU A 168 -6.67 -2.36 21.67
N GLU A 169 -8.01 -2.42 21.47
CA GLU A 169 -8.93 -1.44 22.07
C GLU A 169 -8.82 -1.41 23.60
N GLY A 170 -8.60 -2.57 24.23
CA GLY A 170 -8.35 -2.67 25.66
C GLY A 170 -7.07 -1.95 26.09
N LEU A 171 -5.97 -2.15 25.36
CA LEU A 171 -4.72 -1.44 25.60
C LEU A 171 -4.90 0.09 25.51
N PHE A 172 -5.61 0.58 24.49
CA PHE A 172 -5.87 2.00 24.26
C PHE A 172 -7.07 2.57 25.03
N ALA A 173 -7.63 1.83 25.98
CA ALA A 173 -8.68 2.36 26.85
C ALA A 173 -8.16 3.57 27.67
N ASN A 174 -6.92 3.51 28.16
CA ASN A 174 -6.30 4.56 28.96
C ASN A 174 -4.96 5.05 28.38
N PHE A 175 -5.01 6.08 27.52
CA PHE A 175 -3.83 6.69 26.90
C PHE A 175 -2.79 7.26 27.89
N ASN A 176 -3.20 7.64 29.08
CA ASN A 176 -2.30 8.28 30.05
C ASN A 176 -1.30 7.29 30.69
N LYS A 177 -1.58 5.99 30.58
CA LYS A 177 -0.70 4.92 31.11
C LYS A 177 0.26 4.34 30.06
N LEU A 178 0.18 4.81 28.81
CA LEU A 178 0.97 4.28 27.70
C LEU A 178 2.30 5.02 27.56
N ASP A 179 3.34 4.28 27.22
CA ASP A 179 4.66 4.80 26.86
C ASP A 179 4.95 4.60 25.35
N GLU A 180 6.18 4.89 24.93
CA GLU A 180 6.61 4.79 23.51
C GLU A 180 6.48 3.39 22.92
N ARG A 181 6.54 2.35 23.73
CA ARG A 181 6.42 0.94 23.29
C ARG A 181 5.02 0.61 22.75
N ALA A 182 4.04 1.45 23.02
CA ALA A 182 2.68 1.29 22.49
C ALA A 182 2.49 1.90 21.07
N GLU A 183 3.50 2.56 20.52
CA GLU A 183 3.40 3.16 19.18
C GLU A 183 3.11 2.13 18.07
N PRO A 184 3.83 0.98 17.96
CA PRO A 184 3.52 -0.04 16.96
C PRO A 184 2.11 -0.62 17.11
N ALA A 185 1.64 -0.81 18.36
CA ALA A 185 0.28 -1.27 18.64
C ALA A 185 -0.79 -0.24 18.22
N PHE A 186 -0.46 1.06 18.31
CA PHE A 186 -1.34 2.14 17.86
C PHE A 186 -1.55 2.07 16.34
N ASP A 187 -0.49 1.92 15.56
CA ASP A 187 -0.56 1.76 14.11
C ASP A 187 -1.27 0.47 13.71
N CYS A 188 -0.97 -0.65 14.38
CA CYS A 188 -1.64 -1.93 14.16
C CYS A 188 -3.17 -1.81 14.35
N LEU A 189 -3.64 -1.09 15.38
CA LEU A 189 -5.09 -0.88 15.58
C LEU A 189 -5.71 -0.01 14.50
N LEU A 190 -4.99 0.98 13.96
CA LEU A 190 -5.45 1.79 12.83
C LEU A 190 -5.60 0.95 11.57
N ASP A 191 -4.63 0.06 11.30
CA ASP A 191 -4.68 -0.87 10.17
C ASP A 191 -5.83 -1.87 10.31
N CYS A 192 -6.07 -2.40 11.52
CA CYS A 192 -7.26 -3.22 11.79
C CYS A 192 -8.57 -2.50 11.45
N TYR A 193 -8.69 -1.22 11.79
CA TYR A 193 -9.90 -0.44 11.45
C TYR A 193 -10.03 -0.19 9.96
N ASP A 194 -8.93 -0.08 9.21
CA ASP A 194 -8.96 0.04 7.75
C ASP A 194 -9.46 -1.26 7.12
N ILE A 195 -8.91 -2.41 7.52
CA ILE A 195 -9.33 -3.74 7.03
C ILE A 195 -10.82 -3.99 7.30
N LEU A 196 -11.33 -3.60 8.48
CA LEU A 196 -12.74 -3.78 8.84
C LEU A 196 -13.67 -2.68 8.30
N GLY A 197 -13.16 -1.69 7.57
CA GLY A 197 -13.97 -0.58 7.05
C GLY A 197 -14.60 0.28 8.15
N ASN A 198 -13.89 0.55 9.26
CA ASN A 198 -14.37 1.31 10.40
C ASN A 198 -13.78 2.74 10.49
N PRO A 199 -14.06 3.65 9.53
CA PRO A 199 -13.45 4.98 9.50
C PRO A 199 -13.80 5.86 10.70
N LEU A 200 -14.96 5.64 11.34
CA LEU A 200 -15.36 6.40 12.52
C LEU A 200 -14.51 6.05 13.75
N LYS A 201 -14.23 4.77 13.98
CA LYS A 201 -13.34 4.32 15.04
C LYS A 201 -11.91 4.79 14.80
N LYS A 202 -11.40 4.66 13.57
CA LYS A 202 -10.10 5.19 13.15
C LYS A 202 -9.98 6.69 13.46
N LYS A 203 -10.94 7.50 13.02
CA LYS A 203 -10.97 8.95 13.28
C LYS A 203 -10.97 9.28 14.78
N LYS A 204 -11.74 8.54 15.59
CA LYS A 204 -11.80 8.70 17.05
C LYS A 204 -10.45 8.38 17.71
N LEU A 205 -9.80 7.29 17.31
CA LEU A 205 -8.50 6.88 17.81
C LEU A 205 -7.42 7.92 17.46
N LEU A 206 -7.34 8.36 16.21
CA LEU A 206 -6.43 9.43 15.75
C LEU A 206 -6.62 10.74 16.52
N LYS A 207 -7.88 11.14 16.78
CA LYS A 207 -8.16 12.34 17.58
C LYS A 207 -7.64 12.20 19.01
N ARG A 208 -7.86 11.04 19.65
CA ARG A 208 -7.37 10.76 21.00
C ARG A 208 -5.83 10.71 21.05
N GLY A 209 -5.21 10.01 20.10
CA GLY A 209 -3.77 9.92 19.96
C GLY A 209 -3.10 11.28 19.75
N SER A 210 -3.67 12.15 18.90
CA SER A 210 -3.17 13.52 18.70
C SER A 210 -3.18 14.40 19.96
N SER A 211 -3.91 14.01 20.98
CA SER A 211 -3.98 14.70 22.28
C SER A 211 -3.32 13.91 23.40
N ALA A 212 -2.58 12.85 23.09
CA ALA A 212 -1.92 12.00 24.09
C ALA A 212 -0.80 12.77 24.83
N ASN A 213 -0.62 12.46 26.12
CA ASN A 213 0.47 13.03 26.92
C ASN A 213 1.84 12.52 26.44
N ASN A 214 1.92 11.23 26.09
CA ASN A 214 3.14 10.68 25.53
C ASN A 214 3.41 11.26 24.13
N LYS A 215 4.61 11.84 23.96
CA LYS A 215 5.00 12.54 22.72
C LYS A 215 5.13 11.61 21.52
N TYR A 216 5.50 10.35 21.70
CA TYR A 216 5.67 9.39 20.62
C TYR A 216 4.32 8.92 20.07
N ILE A 217 3.37 8.56 20.94
CA ILE A 217 2.00 8.22 20.52
C ILE A 217 1.33 9.44 19.83
N ARG A 218 1.56 10.66 20.36
CA ARG A 218 1.07 11.87 19.71
C ARG A 218 1.70 12.07 18.34
N ALA A 219 3.01 11.81 18.21
CA ALA A 219 3.71 11.89 16.94
C ALA A 219 3.17 10.86 15.93
N ALA A 220 3.00 9.61 16.32
CA ALA A 220 2.41 8.57 15.45
C ALA A 220 1.03 8.97 14.93
N ALA A 221 0.16 9.48 15.81
CA ALA A 221 -1.15 9.97 15.40
C ALA A 221 -1.09 11.15 14.43
N LEU A 222 -0.15 12.09 14.63
CA LEU A 222 0.05 13.23 13.73
C LEU A 222 0.66 12.82 12.41
N GLN A 223 1.62 11.88 12.39
CA GLN A 223 2.19 11.31 11.17
C GLN A 223 1.11 10.65 10.31
N ARG A 224 0.30 9.77 10.90
CA ARG A 224 -0.81 9.11 10.18
C ARG A 224 -1.84 10.11 9.63
N ARG A 225 -2.15 11.16 10.39
CA ARG A 225 -3.03 12.25 9.91
C ARG A 225 -2.38 13.03 8.78
N CYS A 226 -1.09 13.29 8.85
CA CYS A 226 -0.33 13.95 7.79
C CYS A 226 -0.39 13.15 6.48
N CYS A 227 -0.18 11.84 6.53
CA CYS A 227 -0.32 10.95 5.37
C CYS A 227 -1.76 10.99 4.80
N ILE A 228 -2.78 10.85 5.66
CA ILE A 228 -4.19 10.92 5.22
C ILE A 228 -4.54 12.24 4.52
N LEU A 229 -3.98 13.36 4.98
CA LEU A 229 -4.17 14.66 4.33
C LEU A 229 -3.42 14.73 2.99
N ALA A 230 -2.20 14.18 2.92
CA ALA A 230 -1.43 14.09 1.69
C ALA A 230 -2.16 13.26 0.62
N ASP A 231 -2.73 12.12 0.99
CA ASP A 231 -3.53 11.26 0.10
C ASP A 231 -4.78 11.96 -0.44
N ARG A 232 -5.27 12.97 0.29
CA ARG A 232 -6.38 13.82 -0.15
C ARG A 232 -5.95 15.07 -0.91
N ASN A 233 -4.64 15.24 -1.16
CA ASN A 233 -4.04 16.45 -1.70
C ASN A 233 -4.27 17.71 -0.85
N GLU A 234 -4.54 17.55 0.46
CA GLU A 234 -4.71 18.64 1.43
C GLU A 234 -3.34 19.06 2.00
N TYR A 235 -2.39 19.39 1.11
CA TYR A 235 -0.98 19.59 1.46
C TYR A 235 -0.71 20.75 2.42
N ALA A 236 -1.50 21.82 2.36
CA ALA A 236 -1.32 22.96 3.29
C ALA A 236 -1.51 22.53 4.74
N GLU A 237 -2.51 21.68 5.01
CA GLU A 237 -2.78 21.15 6.34
C GLU A 237 -1.78 20.05 6.70
N ALA A 238 -1.37 19.20 5.75
CA ALA A 238 -0.33 18.19 5.95
C ALA A 238 1.01 18.84 6.38
N TRP A 239 1.44 19.91 5.71
CA TRP A 239 2.65 20.65 6.09
C TRP A 239 2.54 21.34 7.45
N SER A 240 1.36 21.81 7.84
CA SER A 240 1.14 22.35 9.19
C SER A 240 1.36 21.28 10.26
N LEU A 241 0.83 20.07 10.05
CA LEU A 241 1.07 18.93 10.95
C LEU A 241 2.54 18.48 10.93
N PHE A 242 3.19 18.47 9.77
CA PHE A 242 4.62 18.16 9.68
C PHE A 242 5.47 19.14 10.49
N GLN A 243 5.17 20.44 10.48
CA GLN A 243 5.86 21.43 11.31
C GLN A 243 5.63 21.19 12.80
N GLU A 244 4.44 20.75 13.20
CA GLU A 244 4.16 20.35 14.58
C GLU A 244 5.00 19.13 14.98
N LEU A 245 5.07 18.12 14.12
CA LEU A 245 5.91 16.92 14.29
C LEU A 245 7.39 17.27 14.43
N GLN A 246 7.92 18.15 13.60
CA GLN A 246 9.30 18.62 13.71
C GLN A 246 9.62 19.25 15.07
N ARG A 247 8.66 19.94 15.69
CA ARG A 247 8.85 20.52 17.02
C ARG A 247 8.76 19.45 18.11
N LEU A 248 7.91 18.45 17.91
CA LEU A 248 7.64 17.40 18.89
C LEU A 248 8.76 16.37 19.00
N ILE A 249 9.27 15.91 17.82
CA ILE A 249 10.29 14.86 17.68
C ILE A 249 11.39 15.27 16.67
N PRO A 250 12.12 16.37 16.90
CA PRO A 250 12.97 17.02 15.88
C PRO A 250 14.08 16.14 15.30
N ASN A 251 14.50 15.10 16.02
CA ASN A 251 15.59 14.20 15.62
C ASN A 251 15.10 12.82 15.15
N ASP A 252 13.81 12.64 15.02
CA ASP A 252 13.25 11.35 14.63
C ASP A 252 13.51 11.07 13.13
N PRO A 253 14.14 9.94 12.79
CA PRO A 253 14.44 9.59 11.41
C PRO A 253 13.20 9.46 10.51
N SER A 254 12.05 9.09 11.05
CA SER A 254 10.78 8.95 10.30
C SER A 254 10.34 10.25 9.62
N LEU A 255 10.70 11.41 10.21
CA LEU A 255 10.44 12.71 9.62
C LEU A 255 11.11 12.91 8.27
N SER A 256 12.28 12.30 8.05
CA SER A 256 12.99 12.40 6.77
C SER A 256 12.18 11.74 5.64
N HIS A 257 11.68 10.53 5.89
CA HIS A 257 10.83 9.82 4.93
C HIS A 257 9.53 10.57 4.67
N LEU A 258 8.85 11.03 5.73
CA LEU A 258 7.59 11.79 5.61
C LEU A 258 7.78 13.08 4.81
N GLU A 259 8.84 13.86 5.07
CA GLU A 259 9.12 15.10 4.33
C GLU A 259 9.37 14.83 2.84
N ILE A 260 10.18 13.84 2.54
CA ILE A 260 10.47 13.46 1.14
C ILE A 260 9.19 12.99 0.44
N THR A 261 8.39 12.15 1.08
CA THR A 261 7.11 11.68 0.54
C THR A 261 6.15 12.84 0.23
N LEU A 262 6.01 13.80 1.15
CA LEU A 262 5.19 15.01 0.91
C LEU A 262 5.66 15.80 -0.31
N LEU A 263 6.97 16.00 -0.46
CA LEU A 263 7.55 16.75 -1.58
C LEU A 263 7.39 16.00 -2.91
N VAL A 264 7.64 14.69 -2.91
CA VAL A 264 7.49 13.84 -4.10
C VAL A 264 6.03 13.82 -4.56
N ASN A 265 5.07 13.62 -3.65
CA ASN A 265 3.64 13.62 -3.98
C ASN A 265 3.14 14.98 -4.50
N GLN A 266 3.79 16.07 -4.11
CA GLN A 266 3.53 17.41 -4.69
C GLN A 266 4.22 17.64 -6.04
N GLY A 267 5.06 16.71 -6.50
CA GLY A 267 5.88 16.86 -7.71
C GLY A 267 7.08 17.78 -7.54
N GLU A 268 7.43 18.14 -6.29
CA GLU A 268 8.55 19.04 -5.97
C GLU A 268 9.89 18.27 -5.91
N LYS A 269 10.21 17.54 -7.00
CA LYS A 269 11.35 16.62 -7.07
C LYS A 269 12.69 17.28 -6.72
N GLN A 270 12.92 18.52 -7.16
CA GLN A 270 14.14 19.26 -6.83
C GLN A 270 14.28 19.52 -5.32
N ARG A 271 13.20 20.00 -4.69
CA ARG A 271 13.17 20.22 -3.24
C ARG A 271 13.34 18.92 -2.46
N ALA A 272 12.72 17.82 -2.92
CA ALA A 272 12.92 16.50 -2.32
C ALA A 272 14.41 16.11 -2.33
N THR A 273 15.10 16.32 -3.45
CA THR A 273 16.55 16.06 -3.59
C THR A 273 17.38 16.92 -2.62
N GLU A 274 17.07 18.21 -2.49
CA GLU A 274 17.77 19.12 -1.57
C GLU A 274 17.55 18.71 -0.10
N ARG A 275 16.30 18.37 0.26
CA ARG A 275 15.96 17.93 1.61
C ARG A 275 16.55 16.56 1.94
N ALA A 276 16.63 15.65 1.00
CA ALA A 276 17.31 14.37 1.18
C ALA A 276 18.80 14.57 1.52
N ARG A 277 19.52 15.48 0.84
CA ARG A 277 20.92 15.83 1.18
C ARG A 277 21.04 16.35 2.62
N PHE A 278 20.13 17.21 3.04
CA PHE A 278 20.08 17.71 4.43
C PHE A 278 19.92 16.56 5.43
N TRP A 279 18.97 15.64 5.18
CA TRP A 279 18.70 14.52 6.08
C TRP A 279 19.86 13.51 6.12
N VAL A 280 20.48 13.19 4.99
CA VAL A 280 21.68 12.34 4.95
C VAL A 280 22.78 12.94 5.85
N ALA A 281 23.07 14.24 5.71
CA ALA A 281 24.09 14.91 6.50
C ALA A 281 23.77 14.96 8.00
N ARG A 282 22.47 15.01 8.36
CA ARG A 282 21.99 15.03 9.75
C ARG A 282 22.03 13.65 10.37
N LEU A 283 21.42 12.64 9.71
CA LEU A 283 21.28 11.29 10.25
C LEU A 283 22.61 10.53 10.30
N SER A 284 23.55 10.81 9.40
CA SER A 284 24.89 10.22 9.44
C SER A 284 25.71 10.59 10.70
N LYS A 285 25.24 11.55 11.49
CA LYS A 285 25.90 11.95 12.76
C LYS A 285 25.32 11.25 13.99
N VAL A 286 24.20 10.54 13.83
CA VAL A 286 23.55 9.82 14.94
C VAL A 286 24.28 8.50 15.15
N LYS A 287 24.86 8.30 16.35
CA LYS A 287 25.52 7.03 16.73
C LYS A 287 24.46 6.01 17.12
N ASP A 288 24.76 4.74 16.88
CA ASP A 288 23.97 3.56 17.34
C ASP A 288 22.60 3.36 16.68
N PHE A 289 22.34 3.96 15.53
CA PHE A 289 21.13 3.69 14.75
C PHE A 289 21.49 2.84 13.52
N ASP A 290 20.91 1.66 13.38
CA ASP A 290 21.01 0.88 12.13
C ASP A 290 20.16 1.56 11.04
N GLN A 291 20.79 2.47 10.33
CA GLN A 291 20.16 3.38 9.37
C GLN A 291 20.32 2.90 7.92
N GLY A 292 20.87 1.70 7.72
CA GLY A 292 21.25 1.21 6.40
C GLY A 292 20.21 1.49 5.31
N PRO A 293 19.00 0.94 5.39
CA PRO A 293 17.98 1.11 4.33
C PRO A 293 17.49 2.56 4.17
N LEU A 294 17.24 3.27 5.27
CA LEU A 294 16.75 4.66 5.23
C LEU A 294 17.82 5.61 4.66
N ILE A 295 19.07 5.46 5.08
CA ILE A 295 20.18 6.28 4.57
C ILE A 295 20.41 5.99 3.08
N GLU A 296 20.31 4.75 2.65
CA GLU A 296 20.44 4.37 1.24
C GLU A 296 19.33 5.02 0.40
N TYR A 297 18.08 4.91 0.84
CA TYR A 297 16.95 5.61 0.25
C TYR A 297 17.20 7.12 0.10
N LEU A 298 17.59 7.78 1.19
CA LEU A 298 17.84 9.21 1.19
C LEU A 298 19.03 9.60 0.29
N ARG A 299 20.08 8.78 0.21
CA ARG A 299 21.22 8.99 -0.70
C ARG A 299 20.77 8.92 -2.16
N THR A 300 19.98 7.91 -2.52
CA THR A 300 19.45 7.74 -3.88
C THR A 300 18.58 8.94 -4.27
N VAL A 301 17.65 9.37 -3.40
CA VAL A 301 16.86 10.60 -3.61
C VAL A 301 17.76 11.84 -3.72
N SER A 302 18.82 11.93 -2.93
CA SER A 302 19.76 13.08 -2.94
C SER A 302 20.54 13.21 -4.23
N GLN A 303 20.65 12.15 -5.01
CA GLN A 303 21.24 12.13 -6.34
C GLN A 303 20.23 12.51 -7.45
N GLY A 304 18.97 12.67 -7.09
CA GLY A 304 17.88 12.99 -8.02
C GLY A 304 17.16 11.75 -8.58
N ASP A 305 17.58 10.55 -8.20
CA ASP A 305 16.98 9.30 -8.67
C ASP A 305 15.88 8.81 -7.73
N ILE A 306 14.74 9.52 -7.79
CA ILE A 306 13.57 9.20 -6.97
C ILE A 306 12.96 7.86 -7.38
N SER A 307 12.99 7.54 -8.67
CA SER A 307 12.42 6.28 -9.19
C SER A 307 13.12 5.06 -8.59
N SER A 308 14.47 5.02 -8.66
CA SER A 308 15.24 3.92 -8.06
C SER A 308 15.06 3.83 -6.54
N ALA A 309 14.94 4.99 -5.85
CA ALA A 309 14.69 5.02 -4.43
C ALA A 309 13.31 4.38 -4.09
N MET A 310 12.27 4.70 -4.83
CA MET A 310 10.93 4.12 -4.66
C MET A 310 10.90 2.63 -5.02
N THR A 311 11.63 2.23 -6.08
CA THR A 311 11.82 0.82 -6.46
C THR A 311 12.45 0.02 -5.31
N GLY A 312 13.49 0.58 -4.67
CA GLY A 312 14.13 -0.05 -3.50
C GLY A 312 13.19 -0.25 -2.32
N ILE A 313 12.28 0.70 -2.06
CA ILE A 313 11.25 0.54 -1.04
C ILE A 313 10.26 -0.56 -1.46
N ALA A 314 9.77 -0.51 -2.70
CA ALA A 314 8.81 -1.48 -3.22
C ALA A 314 9.30 -2.93 -3.05
N LYS A 315 10.57 -3.19 -3.39
CA LYS A 315 11.21 -4.52 -3.23
C LYS A 315 11.18 -5.06 -1.79
N ASN A 316 11.05 -4.19 -0.80
CA ASN A 316 11.04 -4.56 0.62
C ASN A 316 9.63 -4.61 1.24
N LEU A 317 8.56 -4.35 0.47
CA LEU A 317 7.18 -4.37 0.98
C LEU A 317 6.68 -5.80 1.24
N SER A 318 6.81 -6.66 0.24
CA SER A 318 6.45 -8.08 0.35
C SER A 318 7.18 -8.91 -0.71
N PRO A 319 7.28 -10.25 -0.56
CA PRO A 319 7.87 -11.12 -1.57
C PRO A 319 7.19 -11.00 -2.95
N GLU A 320 5.87 -10.86 -2.97
CA GLU A 320 5.07 -10.75 -4.18
C GLU A 320 5.37 -9.44 -4.92
N ILE A 321 5.43 -8.33 -4.21
CA ILE A 321 5.80 -7.02 -4.80
C ILE A 321 7.25 -7.04 -5.27
N ASN A 322 8.15 -7.68 -4.55
CA ASN A 322 9.54 -7.87 -5.00
C ASN A 322 9.62 -8.66 -6.31
N LEU A 323 8.84 -9.75 -6.41
CA LEU A 323 8.73 -10.52 -7.65
C LEU A 323 8.19 -9.65 -8.79
N LEU A 324 7.11 -8.91 -8.55
CA LEU A 324 6.52 -8.00 -9.54
C LEU A 324 7.52 -6.96 -10.03
N VAL A 325 8.26 -6.30 -9.12
CA VAL A 325 9.31 -5.34 -9.50
C VAL A 325 10.36 -6.01 -10.39
N SER A 326 10.78 -7.23 -10.03
CA SER A 326 11.76 -7.99 -10.80
C SER A 326 11.28 -8.34 -12.20
N LEU A 327 9.99 -8.68 -12.34
CA LEU A 327 9.35 -8.94 -13.65
C LEU A 327 9.28 -7.67 -14.50
N ILE A 328 8.93 -6.54 -13.88
CA ILE A 328 8.87 -5.24 -14.56
C ILE A 328 10.26 -4.77 -15.03
N GLU A 329 11.30 -4.97 -14.22
CA GLU A 329 12.69 -4.66 -14.62
C GLU A 329 13.17 -5.54 -15.79
N GLN A 330 12.53 -6.69 -16.01
CA GLN A 330 12.87 -7.67 -17.06
C GLN A 330 11.80 -7.78 -18.13
N LEU A 331 10.95 -6.74 -18.29
CA LEU A 331 9.94 -6.76 -19.34
C LEU A 331 10.57 -7.11 -20.70
N PRO A 332 9.97 -8.03 -21.46
CA PRO A 332 10.51 -8.41 -22.75
C PRO A 332 10.42 -7.25 -23.74
N GLU A 333 11.35 -7.19 -24.69
CA GLU A 333 11.23 -6.23 -25.79
C GLU A 333 9.91 -6.43 -26.56
N PRO A 334 9.20 -5.35 -26.92
CA PRO A 334 7.97 -5.45 -27.68
C PRO A 334 8.15 -6.25 -28.97
N ALA A 335 7.24 -7.17 -29.24
CA ALA A 335 7.24 -8.00 -30.45
C ALA A 335 5.84 -7.99 -31.11
N CYS A 336 5.82 -8.11 -32.43
CA CYS A 336 4.56 -8.05 -33.19
C CYS A 336 3.87 -9.42 -33.19
N HIS A 337 2.85 -9.59 -32.38
CA HIS A 337 2.01 -10.77 -32.23
C HIS A 337 0.55 -10.55 -32.70
N TYR A 338 0.27 -9.39 -33.30
CA TYR A 338 -1.05 -9.02 -33.79
C TYR A 338 -1.04 -8.85 -35.28
N MET A 339 -2.12 -9.27 -35.93
CA MET A 339 -2.36 -9.05 -37.36
C MET A 339 -3.33 -7.91 -37.57
N LEU A 340 -3.00 -7.02 -38.50
CA LEU A 340 -3.85 -5.91 -38.94
C LEU A 340 -4.17 -6.08 -40.43
N LYS A 341 -5.31 -5.48 -40.84
CA LYS A 341 -5.74 -5.43 -42.24
C LYS A 341 -6.06 -3.97 -42.61
N PRO A 342 -5.04 -3.11 -42.73
CA PRO A 342 -5.24 -1.68 -42.97
C PRO A 342 -6.00 -1.44 -44.28
N LYS A 343 -7.06 -0.57 -44.18
CA LYS A 343 -7.86 -0.20 -45.35
C LYS A 343 -8.55 1.15 -45.10
N ASN A 344 -8.54 2.03 -46.12
CA ASN A 344 -9.27 3.28 -46.12
C ASN A 344 -9.00 4.18 -44.87
N GLY A 345 -7.75 4.24 -44.41
CA GLY A 345 -7.35 5.02 -43.23
C GLY A 345 -7.72 4.39 -41.88
N SER A 346 -8.22 3.17 -41.87
CA SER A 346 -8.41 2.33 -40.68
C SER A 346 -7.36 1.24 -40.61
N ALA A 347 -6.81 0.97 -39.41
CA ALA A 347 -5.92 -0.14 -39.15
C ALA A 347 -6.66 -1.50 -39.15
N GLY A 348 -7.99 -1.46 -38.97
CA GLY A 348 -8.83 -2.64 -38.79
C GLY A 348 -8.75 -3.22 -37.36
N PRO A 349 -9.34 -4.40 -37.13
CA PRO A 349 -9.22 -5.10 -35.86
C PRO A 349 -7.80 -5.64 -35.64
N MET A 350 -7.32 -5.59 -34.39
CA MET A 350 -6.07 -6.19 -33.96
C MET A 350 -6.30 -7.65 -33.58
N GLU A 351 -6.12 -8.55 -34.55
CA GLU A 351 -6.30 -9.99 -34.33
C GLU A 351 -5.01 -10.58 -33.72
N PRO A 352 -5.03 -11.10 -32.46
CA PRO A 352 -3.85 -11.73 -31.88
C PRO A 352 -3.50 -13.03 -32.60
N ASP A 353 -2.24 -13.41 -32.60
CA ASP A 353 -1.80 -14.69 -33.15
C ASP A 353 -2.29 -15.87 -32.30
N LYS A 354 -2.13 -17.11 -32.83
CA LYS A 354 -2.61 -18.31 -32.13
C LYS A 354 -1.99 -18.50 -30.74
N LYS A 355 -0.76 -18.02 -30.52
CA LYS A 355 -0.05 -18.19 -29.26
C LYS A 355 -0.67 -17.26 -28.21
N LEU A 356 -0.92 -15.99 -28.56
CA LEU A 356 -1.58 -15.05 -27.67
C LEU A 356 -3.03 -15.45 -27.38
N LEU A 357 -3.78 -15.93 -28.39
CA LEU A 357 -5.15 -16.44 -28.18
C LEU A 357 -5.18 -17.60 -27.17
N SER A 358 -4.27 -18.56 -27.30
CA SER A 358 -4.16 -19.68 -26.37
C SER A 358 -3.80 -19.20 -24.96
N LEU A 359 -2.92 -18.20 -24.87
CA LEU A 359 -2.46 -17.66 -23.59
C LEU A 359 -3.55 -16.83 -22.89
N ALA A 360 -4.32 -16.03 -23.65
CA ALA A 360 -5.45 -15.29 -23.13
C ALA A 360 -6.53 -16.22 -22.55
N ALA A 361 -6.83 -17.34 -23.24
CA ALA A 361 -7.75 -18.35 -22.71
C ALA A 361 -7.23 -19.04 -21.42
N GLN A 362 -5.91 -19.23 -21.29
CA GLN A 362 -5.31 -19.72 -20.05
C GLN A 362 -5.42 -18.69 -18.92
N TRP A 363 -5.24 -17.41 -19.22
CA TRP A 363 -5.41 -16.32 -18.27
C TRP A 363 -6.85 -16.22 -17.74
N GLU A 364 -7.85 -16.31 -18.61
CA GLU A 364 -9.27 -16.35 -18.21
C GLU A 364 -9.53 -17.52 -17.25
N THR A 365 -8.99 -18.71 -17.55
CA THR A 365 -9.08 -19.88 -16.67
C THR A 365 -8.35 -19.64 -15.34
N GLN A 366 -7.16 -19.01 -15.37
CA GLN A 366 -6.42 -18.65 -14.17
C GLN A 366 -7.25 -17.73 -13.27
N GLY A 367 -7.91 -16.70 -13.84
CA GLY A 367 -8.75 -15.76 -13.09
C GLY A 367 -9.94 -16.42 -12.37
N GLU A 368 -10.43 -17.58 -12.84
CA GLU A 368 -11.45 -18.36 -12.14
C GLU A 368 -10.91 -19.05 -10.86
N TYR A 369 -9.60 -19.29 -10.78
CA TYR A 369 -8.93 -20.01 -9.68
C TYR A 369 -8.00 -19.12 -8.85
N SER A 370 -7.68 -17.91 -9.32
CA SER A 370 -6.85 -16.96 -8.58
C SER A 370 -7.63 -16.38 -7.41
N GLU A 371 -7.11 -16.56 -6.21
CA GLU A 371 -7.68 -15.98 -4.99
C GLU A 371 -6.97 -14.68 -4.59
N THR A 372 -5.74 -14.46 -5.10
CA THR A 372 -4.87 -13.35 -4.67
C THR A 372 -4.08 -12.75 -5.82
N MET A 373 -3.69 -11.49 -5.69
CA MET A 373 -2.74 -10.83 -6.61
C MET A 373 -1.40 -11.57 -6.71
N ALA A 374 -1.01 -12.31 -5.67
CA ALA A 374 0.22 -13.11 -5.68
C ALA A 374 0.18 -14.22 -6.73
N ASP A 375 -0.98 -14.89 -6.89
CA ASP A 375 -1.19 -15.96 -7.87
C ASP A 375 -1.04 -15.41 -9.29
N ASP A 376 -1.58 -14.21 -9.55
CA ASP A 376 -1.47 -13.53 -10.85
C ASP A 376 -0.02 -13.15 -11.18
N ILE A 377 0.72 -12.62 -10.20
CA ILE A 377 2.13 -12.25 -10.37
C ILE A 377 2.98 -13.49 -10.65
N GLU A 378 2.75 -14.59 -9.93
CA GLU A 378 3.45 -15.85 -10.14
C GLU A 378 3.17 -16.41 -11.54
N TRP A 379 1.90 -16.38 -11.97
CA TRP A 379 1.50 -16.82 -13.30
C TRP A 379 2.17 -15.98 -14.40
N LEU A 380 2.19 -14.64 -14.26
CA LEU A 380 2.89 -13.74 -15.18
C LEU A 380 4.39 -14.04 -15.25
N GLY A 381 5.01 -14.39 -14.12
CA GLY A 381 6.41 -14.82 -14.05
C GLY A 381 6.70 -16.08 -14.86
N HIS A 382 5.77 -17.03 -14.86
CA HIS A 382 5.89 -18.27 -15.63
C HIS A 382 5.53 -18.12 -17.13
N ASN A 383 4.87 -17.02 -17.49
CA ASN A 383 4.37 -16.77 -18.85
C ASN A 383 4.87 -15.45 -19.44
N PRO A 384 6.18 -15.32 -19.79
CA PRO A 384 6.74 -14.06 -20.28
C PRO A 384 6.04 -13.48 -21.53
N LEU A 385 5.43 -14.33 -22.35
CA LEU A 385 4.66 -13.90 -23.53
C LEU A 385 3.38 -13.12 -23.15
N ALA A 386 2.88 -13.27 -21.92
CA ALA A 386 1.72 -12.51 -21.42
C ALA A 386 1.94 -11.00 -21.47
N TRP A 387 3.17 -10.55 -21.29
CA TRP A 387 3.53 -9.13 -21.40
C TRP A 387 3.39 -8.55 -22.82
N GLN A 388 3.17 -9.40 -23.83
CA GLN A 388 2.88 -9.01 -25.22
C GLN A 388 1.37 -9.03 -25.54
N CYS A 389 0.51 -9.35 -24.57
CA CYS A 389 -0.92 -9.51 -24.75
C CYS A 389 -1.72 -8.35 -24.13
N PHE A 390 -2.36 -7.52 -24.98
CA PHE A 390 -3.14 -6.37 -24.50
C PHE A 390 -4.31 -6.77 -23.58
N ASP A 391 -4.98 -7.89 -23.88
CA ASP A 391 -6.11 -8.36 -23.08
C ASP A 391 -5.67 -8.73 -21.66
N ILE A 392 -4.57 -9.47 -21.54
CA ILE A 392 -4.01 -9.86 -20.23
C ILE A 392 -3.53 -8.62 -19.45
N LEU A 393 -2.81 -7.70 -20.11
CA LEU A 393 -2.33 -6.48 -19.47
C LEU A 393 -3.47 -5.58 -18.99
N ASP A 394 -4.52 -5.44 -19.80
CA ASP A 394 -5.67 -4.60 -19.45
C ASP A 394 -6.45 -5.15 -18.27
N ASP A 395 -6.69 -6.47 -18.27
CA ASP A 395 -7.40 -7.17 -17.19
C ASP A 395 -6.60 -7.17 -15.88
N TRP A 396 -5.32 -7.54 -15.94
CA TRP A 396 -4.44 -7.53 -14.78
C TRP A 396 -4.33 -6.13 -14.15
N LEU A 397 -4.13 -5.07 -14.96
CA LEU A 397 -4.06 -3.71 -14.46
C LEU A 397 -5.39 -3.24 -13.85
N ALA A 398 -6.53 -3.68 -14.38
CA ALA A 398 -7.83 -3.40 -13.79
C ALA A 398 -7.97 -4.01 -12.39
N THR A 399 -7.46 -5.22 -12.18
CA THR A 399 -7.42 -5.90 -10.87
C THR A 399 -6.51 -5.15 -9.89
N VAL A 400 -5.29 -4.82 -10.30
CA VAL A 400 -4.31 -4.10 -9.45
C VAL A 400 -4.83 -2.71 -9.04
N GLU A 401 -5.50 -1.97 -9.93
CA GLU A 401 -6.13 -0.69 -9.61
C GLU A 401 -7.27 -0.83 -8.59
N GLY A 402 -8.01 -1.93 -8.66
CA GLY A 402 -9.11 -2.26 -7.73
C GLY A 402 -8.62 -2.54 -6.30
N GLU A 403 -7.47 -3.18 -6.15
CA GLU A 403 -6.90 -3.56 -4.86
C GLU A 403 -6.16 -2.43 -4.12
N ARG A 404 -6.13 -1.23 -4.67
CA ARG A 404 -5.43 -0.07 -4.09
C ARG A 404 -3.98 -0.39 -3.71
N VAL A 405 -3.16 -0.70 -4.70
CA VAL A 405 -1.71 -0.61 -4.52
C VAL A 405 -1.41 0.77 -3.95
N SER A 406 -0.74 0.83 -2.81
CA SER A 406 -0.61 2.06 -2.01
C SER A 406 -0.10 3.23 -2.87
N HIS A 407 -0.75 4.40 -2.72
CA HIS A 407 -0.37 5.62 -3.40
C HIS A 407 1.13 5.89 -3.26
N GLY A 408 1.80 6.13 -4.40
CA GLY A 408 3.23 6.40 -4.49
C GLY A 408 4.05 5.34 -5.21
N PHE A 409 3.51 4.11 -5.40
CA PHE A 409 4.19 3.06 -6.16
C PHE A 409 3.67 2.92 -7.60
N GLU A 410 2.62 3.66 -7.97
CA GLU A 410 2.04 3.62 -9.31
C GLU A 410 3.08 3.97 -10.39
N GLU A 411 3.94 4.96 -10.13
CA GLU A 411 5.00 5.37 -11.06
C GLU A 411 6.02 4.26 -11.28
N VAL A 412 6.27 3.43 -10.27
CA VAL A 412 7.29 2.36 -10.32
C VAL A 412 6.71 1.05 -10.85
N LEU A 413 5.47 0.71 -10.47
CA LEU A 413 4.86 -0.57 -10.79
C LEU A 413 4.00 -0.52 -12.06
N LEU A 414 3.20 0.54 -12.25
CA LEU A 414 2.23 0.57 -13.34
C LEU A 414 2.76 1.31 -14.56
N LEU A 415 3.46 2.44 -14.38
CA LEU A 415 3.92 3.26 -15.49
C LEU A 415 4.86 2.53 -16.46
N PRO A 416 5.82 1.69 -16.03
CA PRO A 416 6.65 0.91 -16.94
C PRO A 416 5.84 -0.05 -17.81
N VAL A 417 4.86 -0.74 -17.24
CA VAL A 417 3.97 -1.67 -17.95
C VAL A 417 3.11 -0.93 -18.98
N LEU A 418 2.57 0.22 -18.61
CA LEU A 418 1.77 1.06 -19.51
C LEU A 418 2.60 1.63 -20.67
N ARG A 419 3.86 2.02 -20.42
CA ARG A 419 4.79 2.43 -21.49
C ARG A 419 5.17 1.28 -22.39
N HIS A 420 5.34 0.07 -21.83
CA HIS A 420 5.55 -1.12 -22.61
C HIS A 420 4.35 -1.40 -23.55
N ALA A 421 3.13 -1.27 -23.05
CA ALA A 421 1.92 -1.41 -23.87
C ALA A 421 1.85 -0.35 -24.98
N GLU A 422 2.23 0.92 -24.72
CA GLU A 422 2.35 1.93 -25.76
C GLU A 422 3.37 1.53 -26.84
N ALA A 423 4.55 1.07 -26.42
CA ALA A 423 5.61 0.66 -27.32
C ALA A 423 5.18 -0.54 -28.20
N LEU A 424 4.49 -1.50 -27.58
CA LEU A 424 3.91 -2.67 -28.28
C LEU A 424 2.89 -2.24 -29.35
N LEU A 425 1.98 -1.31 -29.02
CA LEU A 425 1.01 -0.82 -30.00
C LEU A 425 1.68 -0.06 -31.15
N ARG A 426 2.65 0.80 -30.84
CA ARG A 426 3.42 1.53 -31.86
C ARG A 426 4.14 0.56 -32.80
N LEU A 427 4.78 -0.47 -32.26
CA LEU A 427 5.44 -1.49 -33.05
C LEU A 427 4.44 -2.24 -33.94
N THR A 428 3.31 -2.66 -33.37
CA THR A 428 2.25 -3.37 -34.11
C THR A 428 1.76 -2.54 -35.30
N LEU A 429 1.42 -1.26 -35.09
CA LEU A 429 0.98 -0.38 -36.18
C LEU A 429 2.08 -0.19 -37.24
N LYS A 430 3.33 -0.03 -36.81
CA LYS A 430 4.48 0.13 -37.71
C LYS A 430 4.72 -1.10 -38.58
N CYS A 431 4.58 -2.31 -38.04
CA CYS A 431 4.74 -3.55 -38.77
C CYS A 431 3.80 -3.65 -40.00
N TYR A 432 2.64 -2.98 -39.93
CA TYR A 432 1.64 -2.98 -41.01
C TYR A 432 1.53 -1.64 -41.74
N GLN A 433 2.48 -0.70 -41.53
CA GLN A 433 2.46 0.64 -42.11
C GLN A 433 1.14 1.40 -41.79
N ALA A 434 0.60 1.13 -40.62
CA ALA A 434 -0.66 1.72 -40.13
C ALA A 434 -0.43 2.91 -39.19
N ASP A 435 0.81 3.41 -39.07
CA ASP A 435 1.11 4.64 -38.31
C ASP A 435 0.26 5.80 -38.87
N GLY A 436 -0.48 6.47 -38.03
CA GLY A 436 -1.40 7.54 -38.43
C GLY A 436 -2.77 7.10 -38.93
N MET A 437 -3.08 5.81 -38.94
CA MET A 437 -4.42 5.28 -39.21
C MET A 437 -5.27 5.24 -37.93
N LYS A 438 -6.58 5.22 -38.13
CA LYS A 438 -7.53 5.06 -37.03
C LYS A 438 -7.50 3.63 -36.50
N LEU A 439 -7.55 3.50 -35.18
CA LEU A 439 -7.77 2.25 -34.47
C LEU A 439 -9.17 2.32 -33.86
N GLU A 440 -10.17 1.84 -34.59
CA GLU A 440 -11.57 2.10 -34.30
C GLU A 440 -12.05 1.41 -33.02
N TRP A 441 -12.66 2.17 -32.11
CA TRP A 441 -13.26 1.64 -30.87
C TRP A 441 -14.40 0.64 -31.12
N ALA A 442 -15.00 0.67 -32.32
CA ALA A 442 -16.06 -0.27 -32.70
C ALA A 442 -15.61 -1.72 -32.66
N TRP A 443 -14.34 -1.98 -32.98
CA TRP A 443 -13.75 -3.31 -32.87
C TRP A 443 -13.37 -3.59 -31.41
N HIS A 444 -13.92 -4.68 -30.85
CA HIS A 444 -13.65 -5.02 -29.44
C HIS A 444 -12.20 -5.42 -29.22
N GLU A 445 -11.56 -5.99 -30.23
CA GLU A 445 -10.15 -6.37 -30.23
C GLU A 445 -9.20 -5.17 -30.05
N ASN A 446 -9.64 -3.97 -30.39
CA ASN A 446 -8.84 -2.75 -30.27
C ASN A 446 -8.91 -2.13 -28.87
N ARG A 447 -9.99 -2.42 -28.13
CA ARG A 447 -10.30 -1.74 -26.87
C ARG A 447 -9.27 -1.94 -25.75
N PRO A 448 -8.70 -3.16 -25.54
CA PRO A 448 -7.70 -3.35 -24.50
C PRO A 448 -6.49 -2.44 -24.67
N ALA A 449 -5.91 -2.36 -25.88
CA ALA A 449 -4.80 -1.47 -26.16
C ALA A 449 -5.16 0.02 -25.91
N MET A 450 -6.37 0.42 -26.31
CA MET A 450 -6.82 1.80 -26.12
C MET A 450 -7.09 2.13 -24.65
N ARG A 451 -7.62 1.19 -23.85
CA ARG A 451 -7.79 1.37 -22.40
C ARG A 451 -6.44 1.47 -21.68
N LEU A 452 -5.45 0.71 -22.12
CA LEU A 452 -4.09 0.81 -21.59
C LEU A 452 -3.48 2.20 -21.86
N LEU A 453 -3.67 2.75 -23.04
CA LEU A 453 -3.22 4.12 -23.33
C LEU A 453 -3.99 5.18 -22.53
N GLU A 454 -5.30 5.00 -22.30
CA GLU A 454 -6.09 5.87 -21.43
C GLU A 454 -5.55 5.85 -20.00
N ARG A 455 -5.24 4.65 -19.46
CA ARG A 455 -4.58 4.50 -18.16
C ARG A 455 -3.20 5.18 -18.14
N LEU A 456 -2.45 5.07 -19.23
CA LEU A 456 -1.15 5.76 -19.36
C LEU A 456 -1.32 7.28 -19.25
N VAL A 457 -2.28 7.87 -19.96
CA VAL A 457 -2.58 9.30 -19.85
C VAL A 457 -2.96 9.67 -18.42
N GLY A 458 -3.84 8.89 -17.78
CA GLY A 458 -4.24 9.10 -16.40
C GLY A 458 -3.06 9.05 -15.43
N MET A 459 -2.18 8.05 -15.56
CA MET A 459 -0.99 7.89 -14.74
C MET A 459 0.01 9.02 -14.92
N LEU A 460 0.27 9.43 -16.17
CA LEU A 460 1.16 10.56 -16.49
C LEU A 460 0.63 11.89 -15.92
N ARG A 461 -0.68 12.09 -15.91
CA ARG A 461 -1.32 13.26 -15.28
C ARG A 461 -1.23 13.20 -13.76
N LEU A 462 -1.42 12.03 -13.16
CA LEU A 462 -1.26 11.80 -11.72
C LEU A 462 0.16 12.15 -11.26
N THR A 463 1.17 11.71 -12.01
CA THR A 463 2.60 12.00 -11.77
C THR A 463 3.04 13.38 -12.28
N LYS A 464 2.10 14.20 -12.76
CA LYS A 464 2.32 15.56 -13.31
C LYS A 464 3.28 15.63 -14.51
N ASN A 465 3.47 14.52 -15.20
CA ASN A 465 4.20 14.49 -16.47
C ASN A 465 3.28 14.92 -17.65
N PHE A 466 2.78 16.14 -17.59
CA PHE A 466 1.85 16.69 -18.59
C PHE A 466 2.40 16.70 -20.03
N PRO A 467 3.71 16.95 -20.30
CA PRO A 467 4.23 16.88 -21.66
C PRO A 467 4.04 15.50 -22.31
N GLU A 468 4.32 14.43 -21.57
CA GLU A 468 4.13 13.07 -22.07
C GLU A 468 2.64 12.70 -22.13
N ALA A 469 1.84 13.10 -21.13
CA ALA A 469 0.39 12.91 -21.13
C ALA A 469 -0.28 13.51 -22.38
N VAL A 470 0.09 14.76 -22.71
CA VAL A 470 -0.40 15.43 -23.92
C VAL A 470 0.02 14.67 -25.18
N ARG A 471 1.27 14.24 -25.30
CA ARG A 471 1.77 13.48 -26.45
C ARG A 471 0.94 12.21 -26.71
N VAL A 472 0.61 11.46 -25.64
CA VAL A 472 -0.21 10.23 -25.77
C VAL A 472 -1.67 10.59 -26.05
N ALA A 473 -2.24 11.56 -25.35
CA ALA A 473 -3.63 11.97 -25.54
C ALA A 473 -3.87 12.58 -26.94
N GLU A 474 -2.93 13.39 -27.46
CA GLU A 474 -2.97 13.88 -28.85
C GLU A 474 -3.04 12.72 -29.85
N TRP A 475 -2.18 11.72 -29.67
CA TRP A 475 -2.16 10.55 -30.55
C TRP A 475 -3.48 9.79 -30.51
N MET A 476 -4.04 9.60 -29.32
CA MET A 476 -5.33 8.93 -29.15
C MET A 476 -6.49 9.74 -29.76
N VAL A 477 -6.61 11.01 -29.39
CA VAL A 477 -7.77 11.86 -29.74
C VAL A 477 -7.73 12.32 -31.18
N LEU A 478 -6.55 12.63 -31.73
CA LEU A 478 -6.46 13.20 -33.08
C LEU A 478 -6.16 12.17 -34.17
N THR A 479 -5.66 10.97 -33.79
CA THR A 479 -5.24 9.96 -34.77
C THR A 479 -5.97 8.65 -34.59
N LEU A 480 -5.77 7.97 -33.44
CA LEU A 480 -6.26 6.60 -33.24
C LEU A 480 -7.78 6.54 -33.14
N ASN A 481 -8.38 7.40 -32.34
CA ASN A 481 -9.82 7.41 -32.07
C ASN A 481 -10.39 8.83 -32.12
N PRO A 482 -10.51 9.44 -33.30
CA PRO A 482 -11.04 10.82 -33.44
C PRO A 482 -12.48 10.98 -32.96
N ASN A 483 -13.23 9.90 -32.77
CA ASN A 483 -14.54 9.95 -32.15
C ASN A 483 -14.45 10.16 -30.63
N ASP A 484 -13.25 9.97 -30.07
CA ASP A 484 -12.93 10.10 -28.65
C ASP A 484 -13.96 9.44 -27.73
N ASN A 485 -14.25 8.17 -28.00
CA ASN A 485 -15.19 7.37 -27.22
C ASN A 485 -14.81 7.26 -25.72
N GLN A 486 -13.55 7.55 -25.39
CA GLN A 486 -12.99 7.52 -24.05
C GLN A 486 -13.02 8.90 -23.36
N GLY A 487 -13.36 9.97 -24.07
CA GLY A 487 -13.56 11.32 -23.52
C GLY A 487 -12.27 12.06 -23.14
N LEU A 488 -11.11 11.65 -23.67
CA LEU A 488 -9.80 12.23 -23.32
C LEU A 488 -9.66 13.71 -23.73
N ARG A 489 -10.48 14.21 -24.67
CA ARG A 489 -10.53 15.64 -25.05
C ARG A 489 -10.78 16.55 -23.86
N SER A 490 -11.54 16.07 -22.86
CA SER A 490 -11.82 16.81 -21.62
C SER A 490 -10.55 17.14 -20.85
N ASN A 491 -9.64 16.19 -20.77
CA ASN A 491 -8.35 16.39 -20.13
C ASN A 491 -7.38 17.16 -21.02
N LEU A 492 -7.35 16.84 -22.32
CA LEU A 492 -6.40 17.37 -23.28
C LEU A 492 -6.50 18.89 -23.44
N ILE A 493 -7.71 19.47 -23.46
CA ILE A 493 -7.88 20.91 -23.57
C ILE A 493 -7.21 21.67 -22.42
N HIS A 494 -7.35 21.17 -21.18
CA HIS A 494 -6.76 21.80 -20.01
C HIS A 494 -5.26 21.53 -19.90
N ASP A 495 -4.79 20.37 -20.32
CA ASP A 495 -3.36 20.03 -20.31
C ASP A 495 -2.60 20.85 -21.38
N TYR A 496 -3.22 21.15 -22.51
CA TYR A 496 -2.69 22.15 -23.45
C TYR A 496 -2.53 23.54 -22.79
N LEU A 497 -3.53 23.97 -22.04
CA LEU A 497 -3.47 25.28 -21.37
C LEU A 497 -2.41 25.31 -20.28
N ARG A 498 -2.21 24.20 -19.54
CA ARG A 498 -1.11 24.06 -18.58
C ARG A 498 0.25 24.23 -19.23
N LEU A 499 0.41 23.72 -20.43
CA LEU A 499 1.67 23.78 -21.19
C LEU A 499 1.80 25.06 -22.03
N GLY A 500 0.85 26.01 -21.95
CA GLY A 500 0.86 27.21 -22.76
C GLY A 500 0.55 27.00 -24.26
N LYS A 501 0.06 25.82 -24.64
CA LYS A 501 -0.34 25.43 -25.99
C LYS A 501 -1.75 25.95 -26.30
N ILE A 502 -1.94 27.31 -26.30
CA ILE A 502 -3.26 27.93 -26.38
C ILE A 502 -3.90 27.70 -27.74
N ASN A 503 -3.11 27.77 -28.83
CA ASN A 503 -3.61 27.53 -30.18
C ASN A 503 -4.16 26.13 -30.36
N GLU A 504 -3.47 25.11 -29.83
CA GLU A 504 -3.89 23.70 -29.86
C GLU A 504 -5.20 23.51 -29.09
N ALA A 505 -5.36 24.16 -27.94
CA ALA A 505 -6.60 24.15 -27.18
C ALA A 505 -7.77 24.75 -27.96
N LEU A 506 -7.53 25.88 -28.64
CA LEU A 506 -8.53 26.54 -29.53
C LEU A 506 -8.86 25.69 -30.76
N VAL A 507 -7.90 25.00 -31.34
CA VAL A 507 -8.14 24.06 -32.47
C VAL A 507 -8.98 22.88 -31.96
N LEU A 508 -8.63 22.29 -30.83
CA LEU A 508 -9.37 21.17 -30.22
C LEU A 508 -10.83 21.56 -29.95
N SER A 509 -11.07 22.77 -29.43
CA SER A 509 -12.43 23.28 -29.16
C SER A 509 -13.29 23.49 -30.40
N ARG A 510 -12.68 23.68 -31.59
CA ARG A 510 -13.38 23.77 -32.87
C ARG A 510 -13.71 22.40 -33.45
N ILE A 511 -12.85 21.42 -33.21
CA ILE A 511 -13.08 20.02 -33.62
C ILE A 511 -14.21 19.41 -32.82
N TYR A 512 -14.18 19.60 -31.51
CA TYR A 512 -15.15 19.05 -30.57
C TYR A 512 -16.03 20.15 -29.98
N GLN A 513 -17.19 20.37 -30.59
CA GLN A 513 -18.16 21.36 -30.13
C GLN A 513 -19.16 20.79 -29.12
N ASP A 514 -18.64 20.05 -28.15
CA ASP A 514 -19.42 19.27 -27.21
C ASP A 514 -20.01 20.07 -26.05
N ASP A 515 -21.12 19.55 -25.56
CA ASP A 515 -21.83 20.06 -24.39
C ASP A 515 -21.35 19.36 -23.09
N ILE A 516 -20.06 19.48 -22.77
CA ILE A 516 -19.49 19.06 -21.49
C ILE A 516 -18.79 20.23 -20.80
N ALA A 517 -18.75 20.18 -19.47
CA ALA A 517 -18.21 21.27 -18.66
C ALA A 517 -16.77 21.62 -19.02
N ASP A 518 -15.92 20.59 -19.20
CA ASP A 518 -14.50 20.76 -19.51
C ASP A 518 -14.26 21.50 -20.82
N MET A 519 -14.94 21.09 -21.89
CA MET A 519 -14.82 21.77 -23.19
C MET A 519 -15.37 23.20 -23.15
N SER A 520 -16.52 23.43 -22.50
CA SER A 520 -17.16 24.71 -22.38
C SER A 520 -16.33 25.74 -21.61
N TYR A 521 -15.84 25.36 -20.43
CA TYR A 521 -14.99 26.21 -19.58
C TYR A 521 -13.55 26.27 -20.11
N GLY A 522 -13.01 25.17 -20.65
CA GLY A 522 -11.70 25.13 -21.30
C GLY A 522 -11.61 26.08 -22.48
N THR A 523 -12.65 26.13 -23.36
CA THR A 523 -12.73 27.07 -24.46
C THR A 523 -12.76 28.53 -23.97
N ALA A 524 -13.56 28.82 -22.93
CA ALA A 524 -13.61 30.17 -22.35
C ALA A 524 -12.26 30.60 -21.77
N LEU A 525 -11.57 29.66 -21.10
CA LEU A 525 -10.24 29.89 -20.53
C LEU A 525 -9.17 30.08 -21.62
N ALA A 526 -9.19 29.25 -22.67
CA ALA A 526 -8.29 29.38 -23.83
C ALA A 526 -8.41 30.76 -24.50
N LEU A 527 -9.64 31.19 -24.77
CA LEU A 527 -9.91 32.53 -25.35
C LEU A 527 -9.45 33.67 -24.41
N PHE A 528 -9.60 33.51 -23.10
CA PHE A 528 -9.09 34.47 -22.11
C PHE A 528 -7.56 34.55 -22.15
N MET A 529 -6.89 33.38 -22.14
CA MET A 529 -5.41 33.29 -22.18
C MET A 529 -4.84 33.81 -23.51
N ASP A 530 -5.62 33.70 -24.62
CA ASP A 530 -5.27 34.27 -25.92
C ASP A 530 -5.63 35.77 -26.04
N ASN A 531 -6.01 36.42 -24.95
CA ASN A 531 -6.40 37.82 -24.90
C ASN A 531 -7.62 38.19 -25.78
N GLN A 532 -8.41 37.22 -26.22
CA GLN A 532 -9.66 37.42 -26.95
C GLN A 532 -10.84 37.70 -26.00
N LEU A 533 -10.74 38.74 -25.19
CA LEU A 533 -11.61 38.98 -24.03
C LEU A 533 -13.12 39.03 -24.36
N GLN A 534 -13.52 39.60 -25.50
CA GLN A 534 -14.94 39.65 -25.88
C GLN A 534 -15.49 38.25 -26.24
N ALA A 535 -14.70 37.44 -26.95
CA ALA A 535 -15.06 36.06 -27.30
C ALA A 535 -15.07 35.19 -26.04
N ALA A 536 -14.08 35.35 -25.17
CA ALA A 536 -13.99 34.68 -23.87
C ALA A 536 -15.22 34.94 -23.00
N GLN A 537 -15.68 36.23 -22.94
CA GLN A 537 -16.85 36.58 -22.13
C GLN A 537 -18.15 35.98 -22.69
N ARG A 538 -18.31 35.89 -24.01
CA ARG A 538 -19.45 35.21 -24.63
C ARG A 538 -19.42 33.70 -24.35
N SER A 539 -18.27 33.07 -24.55
CA SER A 539 -18.09 31.64 -24.27
C SER A 539 -18.35 31.33 -22.80
N LEU A 540 -17.80 32.13 -21.88
CA LEU A 540 -18.03 31.97 -20.45
C LEU A 540 -19.51 32.14 -20.07
N ALA A 541 -20.24 33.08 -20.68
CA ALA A 541 -21.66 33.25 -20.42
C ALA A 541 -22.48 32.01 -20.81
N ILE A 542 -22.13 31.37 -21.92
CA ILE A 542 -22.74 30.10 -22.36
C ILE A 542 -22.40 28.98 -21.38
N ALA A 543 -21.12 28.79 -21.04
CA ALA A 543 -20.66 27.79 -20.12
C ALA A 543 -21.35 27.92 -18.76
N ARG A 544 -21.45 29.13 -18.22
CA ARG A 544 -22.13 29.42 -16.93
C ARG A 544 -23.63 29.12 -16.96
N LYS A 545 -24.29 29.37 -18.10
CA LYS A 545 -25.71 29.03 -18.24
C LYS A 545 -25.95 27.53 -18.23
N ARG A 546 -25.06 26.76 -18.85
CA ARG A 546 -25.17 25.28 -18.95
C ARG A 546 -24.69 24.58 -17.69
N TYR A 547 -23.55 25.00 -17.15
CA TYR A 547 -22.85 24.37 -16.02
C TYR A 547 -22.63 25.36 -14.88
N PRO A 548 -23.70 25.86 -14.24
CA PRO A 548 -23.59 26.92 -13.22
C PRO A 548 -22.83 26.49 -11.96
N GLU A 549 -22.83 25.19 -11.65
CA GLU A 549 -22.16 24.68 -10.47
C GLU A 549 -20.63 24.76 -10.57
N VAL A 550 -20.05 24.69 -11.77
CA VAL A 550 -18.60 24.84 -11.99
C VAL A 550 -18.12 26.22 -11.54
N SER A 551 -18.76 27.29 -12.01
CA SER A 551 -18.37 28.65 -11.62
C SER A 551 -18.59 28.93 -10.13
N LYS A 552 -19.66 28.37 -9.52
CA LYS A 552 -19.87 28.45 -8.06
C LYS A 552 -18.76 27.74 -7.30
N MET A 553 -18.33 26.56 -7.77
CA MET A 553 -17.26 25.77 -7.15
C MET A 553 -15.90 26.49 -7.25
N LEU A 554 -15.56 27.02 -8.44
CA LEU A 554 -14.33 27.79 -8.67
C LEU A 554 -14.23 29.04 -7.78
N LEU A 555 -15.35 29.69 -7.48
CA LEU A 555 -15.42 30.92 -6.67
C LEU A 555 -15.64 30.66 -5.18
N ALA A 556 -15.86 29.42 -4.76
CA ALA A 556 -16.10 29.10 -3.37
C ALA A 556 -14.85 29.34 -2.52
N VAL A 557 -15.00 30.03 -1.38
CA VAL A 557 -13.91 30.28 -0.42
C VAL A 557 -13.44 28.96 0.22
N LYS A 558 -14.37 28.04 0.49
CA LYS A 558 -14.11 26.69 1.01
C LYS A 558 -14.97 25.70 0.21
N PRO A 559 -14.49 25.25 -0.95
CA PRO A 559 -15.22 24.27 -1.74
C PRO A 559 -15.41 22.99 -0.94
N LYS A 560 -16.61 22.41 -0.98
CA LYS A 560 -16.93 21.17 -0.28
C LYS A 560 -17.20 20.07 -1.28
N GLN A 561 -16.54 18.95 -1.09
CA GLN A 561 -16.81 17.73 -1.86
C GLN A 561 -18.27 17.32 -1.68
N PRO A 562 -19.03 17.15 -2.76
CA PRO A 562 -20.38 16.60 -2.68
C PRO A 562 -20.33 15.10 -2.35
N ARG A 563 -21.48 14.52 -2.06
CA ARG A 563 -21.57 13.06 -1.96
C ARG A 563 -21.39 12.45 -3.34
N LEU A 564 -20.25 11.83 -3.57
CA LEU A 564 -19.95 11.15 -4.84
C LEU A 564 -20.67 9.79 -4.87
N ARG A 565 -21.12 9.39 -6.05
CA ARG A 565 -21.68 8.06 -6.32
C ARG A 565 -20.63 7.27 -7.09
N ASN A 566 -20.32 6.06 -6.65
CA ASN A 566 -19.32 5.23 -7.31
C ASN A 566 -19.69 5.01 -8.80
N GLY A 567 -18.78 5.37 -9.68
CA GLY A 567 -18.89 5.14 -11.12
C GLY A 567 -19.90 6.03 -11.88
N MET A 568 -20.55 7.00 -11.22
CA MET A 568 -21.52 7.88 -11.87
C MET A 568 -21.24 9.37 -11.59
N VAL A 569 -21.24 10.18 -12.64
CA VAL A 569 -21.16 11.64 -12.57
C VAL A 569 -22.41 12.21 -13.21
N GLN A 570 -23.11 13.10 -12.51
CA GLN A 570 -24.29 13.79 -13.05
C GLN A 570 -23.84 14.99 -13.88
N VAL A 571 -24.08 14.95 -15.18
CA VAL A 571 -23.79 16.07 -16.09
C VAL A 571 -24.54 17.33 -15.62
N GLY A 572 -23.85 18.46 -15.51
CA GLY A 572 -24.37 19.70 -14.91
C GLY A 572 -24.49 19.67 -13.38
N GLY A 573 -24.12 18.55 -12.74
CA GLY A 573 -24.22 18.36 -11.29
C GLY A 573 -23.06 18.95 -10.50
N ARG A 574 -23.18 18.85 -9.15
CA ARG A 574 -22.13 19.32 -8.23
C ARG A 574 -20.92 18.39 -8.19
N ASP A 575 -21.09 17.13 -8.53
CA ASP A 575 -20.06 16.12 -8.66
C ASP A 575 -19.18 16.39 -9.89
N GLU A 576 -19.75 16.67 -11.07
CA GLU A 576 -18.99 17.13 -12.24
C GLU A 576 -18.22 18.43 -11.93
N ALA A 577 -18.89 19.41 -11.31
CA ALA A 577 -18.25 20.66 -10.90
C ALA A 577 -17.10 20.46 -9.90
N TRP A 578 -17.20 19.45 -9.01
CA TRP A 578 -16.14 19.10 -8.08
C TRP A 578 -14.92 18.50 -8.78
N TYR A 579 -15.13 17.57 -9.72
CA TYR A 579 -14.03 17.01 -10.52
C TYR A 579 -13.36 18.08 -11.37
N TYR A 580 -14.16 18.92 -12.05
CA TYR A 580 -13.63 20.07 -12.79
C TYR A 580 -12.77 20.98 -11.91
N PHE A 581 -13.27 21.35 -10.74
CA PHE A 581 -12.55 22.19 -9.76
C PHE A 581 -11.24 21.52 -9.33
N LYS A 582 -11.30 20.26 -8.94
CA LYS A 582 -10.13 19.52 -8.45
C LYS A 582 -9.02 19.49 -9.50
N ASP A 583 -9.38 19.28 -10.74
CA ASP A 583 -8.41 19.09 -11.82
C ASP A 583 -7.91 20.39 -12.44
N ASN A 584 -8.67 21.49 -12.36
CA ASN A 584 -8.39 22.66 -13.18
C ASN A 584 -8.31 24.00 -12.40
N PHE A 585 -8.52 24.01 -11.09
CA PHE A 585 -8.48 25.25 -10.30
C PHE A 585 -7.14 25.97 -10.36
N ASP A 586 -6.05 25.21 -10.40
CA ASP A 586 -4.69 25.72 -10.50
C ASP A 586 -4.49 26.58 -11.76
N ILE A 587 -4.97 26.13 -12.93
CA ILE A 587 -4.85 26.87 -14.20
C ILE A 587 -5.65 28.19 -14.13
N TRP A 588 -6.88 28.14 -13.62
CA TRP A 588 -7.71 29.34 -13.44
C TRP A 588 -7.04 30.37 -12.53
N LYS A 589 -6.36 29.91 -11.48
CA LYS A 589 -5.65 30.77 -10.55
C LYS A 589 -4.37 31.34 -11.15
N GLN A 590 -3.55 30.50 -11.77
CA GLN A 590 -2.25 30.90 -12.33
C GLN A 590 -2.38 31.82 -13.54
N SER A 591 -3.36 31.61 -14.41
CA SER A 591 -3.63 32.46 -15.57
C SER A 591 -4.27 33.80 -15.21
N GLY A 592 -4.71 34.02 -13.97
CA GLY A 592 -5.48 35.19 -13.58
C GLY A 592 -6.97 35.13 -13.96
N ALA A 593 -7.41 34.07 -14.64
CA ALA A 593 -8.79 33.91 -15.08
C ALA A 593 -9.80 33.80 -13.93
N LEU A 594 -9.34 33.42 -12.73
CA LEU A 594 -10.20 33.36 -11.55
C LEU A 594 -10.71 34.77 -11.15
N GLU A 595 -9.86 35.78 -11.20
CA GLU A 595 -10.25 37.16 -10.91
C GLU A 595 -11.16 37.72 -12.02
N TRP A 596 -10.88 37.40 -13.27
CA TRP A 596 -11.76 37.73 -14.40
C TRP A 596 -13.14 37.08 -14.24
N LEU A 597 -13.21 35.83 -13.82
CA LEU A 597 -14.45 35.13 -13.51
C LEU A 597 -15.24 35.85 -12.39
N LYS A 598 -14.60 36.27 -11.29
CA LYS A 598 -15.24 37.06 -10.22
C LYS A 598 -15.84 38.34 -10.73
N GLN A 599 -15.07 39.11 -11.53
CA GLN A 599 -15.54 40.39 -12.13
C GLN A 599 -16.75 40.20 -13.04
N SER A 600 -16.84 39.05 -13.74
CA SER A 600 -17.98 38.71 -14.57
C SER A 600 -19.28 38.47 -13.81
N PHE A 601 -19.22 38.28 -12.48
CA PHE A 601 -20.39 38.21 -11.59
C PHE A 601 -20.79 39.58 -11.03
N ALA A 602 -19.84 40.52 -10.90
CA ALA A 602 -20.08 41.82 -10.33
C ALA A 602 -20.76 42.81 -11.31
N LYS A 603 -20.76 42.50 -12.63
CA LYS A 603 -21.34 43.35 -13.70
C LYS A 603 -22.80 42.99 -14.04
N LYS A 604 -23.59 42.45 -13.09
CA LYS A 604 -25.04 42.28 -13.23
C LYS A 604 -25.79 43.41 -12.60
#